data_10f0f9c1437bff5921f69eb3a3758f62
#
_entry.id   10f0f9c1437bff5921f69eb3a3758f62
#
_cell.length_a   1.000
_cell.length_b   1.000
_cell.length_c   1.000
_cell.angle_alpha   90.00
_cell.angle_beta   90.00
_cell.angle_gamma   90.00
#
_symmetry.space_group_name_H-M   'P 1'
#
loop_
_entity.id
_entity.type
_entity.pdbx_description
1 polymer ?
#
loop_
_entity_poly.entity_id
_entity_poly.type
_entity_poly.pdbx_seq_one_letter_code
_entity_poly.pdbx_strand_id
1 'polypeptide(L)'
;MTDVKKVAVVTGSAGGLGKAIATRLAKDGFRVVLHDINADNLNKVKAEFDAAGFENIAVKGNSASREDQFRLVDEAVKVFGRVDVFVNNAGVESVGTFLSLNENEIDRVLGINIKGVIFGTQAAAEQMKKQQGVGKIINACSIAGHESYEMLSLYCATKHAVRSFTHSTAKELAPYNIRVNAYCPGVADTPMWERIDAAFVEHKGYQPKQAWNEFTKGILAGRSQQPEDVANLVSFLASEDADYITGQTILTDGGLVFR
;
A
#
# COMPACT_ATOMS: atom_id res chain seq x y z
N MET A 1 -3.45 11.60 31.70
CA MET A 1 -3.13 12.06 30.33
C MET A 1 -4.23 11.49 29.46
N THR A 2 -5.01 12.31 28.78
CA THR A 2 -6.01 11.82 27.82
C THR A 2 -5.27 11.06 26.72
N ASP A 3 -5.58 9.79 26.57
CA ASP A 3 -5.00 8.92 25.55
C ASP A 3 -5.37 9.50 24.16
N VAL A 4 -4.41 10.13 23.50
CA VAL A 4 -4.65 10.80 22.21
C VAL A 4 -4.71 9.69 21.17
N LYS A 5 -5.92 9.40 20.64
CA LYS A 5 -6.09 8.39 19.58
C LYS A 5 -5.17 8.68 18.41
N LYS A 6 -4.41 7.68 17.98
CA LYS A 6 -3.51 7.74 16.83
C LYS A 6 -4.30 7.82 15.53
N VAL A 7 -3.71 8.43 14.52
CA VAL A 7 -4.31 8.65 13.19
C VAL A 7 -3.53 7.89 12.12
N ALA A 8 -4.26 7.11 11.33
CA ALA A 8 -3.71 6.36 10.20
C ALA A 8 -4.31 6.85 8.87
N VAL A 9 -3.46 7.15 7.92
CA VAL A 9 -3.83 7.48 6.53
C VAL A 9 -3.56 6.27 5.65
N VAL A 10 -4.52 5.87 4.80
CA VAL A 10 -4.36 4.74 3.87
C VAL A 10 -4.75 5.18 2.45
N THR A 11 -3.78 5.19 1.54
CA THR A 11 -4.04 5.50 0.13
C THR A 11 -4.53 4.26 -0.63
N GLY A 12 -5.42 4.43 -1.62
CA GLY A 12 -6.03 3.32 -2.35
C GLY A 12 -6.94 2.47 -1.45
N SER A 13 -7.68 3.10 -0.53
CA SER A 13 -8.49 2.41 0.49
C SER A 13 -9.93 2.13 0.08
N ALA A 14 -10.32 2.42 -1.17
CA ALA A 14 -11.68 2.16 -1.66
C ALA A 14 -11.93 0.68 -2.05
N GLY A 15 -10.95 -0.21 -1.86
CA GLY A 15 -11.11 -1.64 -2.16
C GLY A 15 -9.84 -2.46 -1.87
N GLY A 16 -9.91 -3.77 -2.12
CA GLY A 16 -8.78 -4.70 -2.04
C GLY A 16 -8.00 -4.62 -0.73
N LEU A 17 -6.67 -4.66 -0.84
CA LEU A 17 -5.76 -4.60 0.31
C LEU A 17 -5.94 -3.31 1.13
N GLY A 18 -6.12 -2.16 0.45
CA GLY A 18 -6.26 -0.87 1.13
C GLY A 18 -7.48 -0.80 2.03
N LYS A 19 -8.63 -1.33 1.58
CA LYS A 19 -9.84 -1.42 2.41
C LYS A 19 -9.64 -2.34 3.62
N ALA A 20 -9.00 -3.50 3.42
CA ALA A 20 -8.72 -4.44 4.51
C ALA A 20 -7.76 -3.82 5.55
N ILE A 21 -6.70 -3.16 5.09
CA ILE A 21 -5.74 -2.45 5.95
C ILE A 21 -6.46 -1.35 6.75
N ALA A 22 -7.23 -0.48 6.08
CA ALA A 22 -7.96 0.59 6.73
C ALA A 22 -8.94 0.05 7.78
N THR A 23 -9.69 -1.02 7.44
CA THR A 23 -10.63 -1.67 8.36
C THR A 23 -9.90 -2.26 9.58
N ARG A 24 -8.75 -2.88 9.38
CA ARG A 24 -7.98 -3.45 10.49
C ARG A 24 -7.45 -2.36 11.40
N LEU A 25 -6.87 -1.28 10.88
CA LEU A 25 -6.38 -0.17 11.68
C LEU A 25 -7.52 0.52 12.47
N ALA A 26 -8.71 0.66 11.87
CA ALA A 26 -9.89 1.16 12.59
C ALA A 26 -10.29 0.25 13.78
N LYS A 27 -10.26 -1.08 13.59
CA LYS A 27 -10.50 -2.06 14.67
C LYS A 27 -9.43 -2.01 15.76
N ASP A 28 -8.20 -1.66 15.41
CA ASP A 28 -7.10 -1.48 16.36
C ASP A 28 -7.18 -0.12 17.10
N GLY A 29 -8.23 0.70 16.85
CA GLY A 29 -8.51 1.95 17.56
C GLY A 29 -7.96 3.21 16.91
N PHE A 30 -7.37 3.12 15.70
CA PHE A 30 -6.96 4.31 14.96
C PHE A 30 -8.15 5.10 14.43
N ARG A 31 -8.03 6.43 14.39
CA ARG A 31 -8.81 7.26 13.48
C ARG A 31 -8.27 7.09 12.08
N VAL A 32 -9.13 6.84 11.11
CA VAL A 32 -8.68 6.46 9.76
C VAL A 32 -9.03 7.53 8.73
N VAL A 33 -8.04 7.90 7.94
CA VAL A 33 -8.22 8.74 6.76
C VAL A 33 -8.20 7.83 5.52
N LEU A 34 -9.37 7.68 4.92
CA LEU A 34 -9.57 6.93 3.69
C LEU A 34 -9.22 7.81 2.50
N HIS A 35 -8.44 7.30 1.55
CA HIS A 35 -8.08 8.05 0.33
C HIS A 35 -8.12 7.16 -0.91
N ASP A 36 -8.78 7.65 -1.95
CA ASP A 36 -8.82 7.00 -3.26
C ASP A 36 -9.16 8.00 -4.37
N ILE A 37 -8.80 7.65 -5.60
CA ILE A 37 -9.19 8.41 -6.79
C ILE A 37 -10.67 8.15 -7.16
N ASN A 38 -11.19 6.97 -6.85
CA ASN A 38 -12.56 6.57 -7.13
C ASN A 38 -13.51 7.05 -6.03
N ALA A 39 -14.16 8.18 -6.26
CA ALA A 39 -15.08 8.80 -5.30
C ALA A 39 -16.25 7.89 -4.89
N ASP A 40 -16.83 7.16 -5.84
CA ASP A 40 -18.03 6.34 -5.58
C ASP A 40 -17.71 5.16 -4.65
N ASN A 41 -16.63 4.45 -4.93
CA ASN A 41 -16.18 3.36 -4.07
C ASN A 41 -15.67 3.88 -2.71
N LEU A 42 -14.98 5.03 -2.69
CA LEU A 42 -14.53 5.67 -1.46
C LEU A 42 -15.72 6.04 -0.56
N ASN A 43 -16.79 6.60 -1.12
CA ASN A 43 -18.02 6.93 -0.38
C ASN A 43 -18.73 5.68 0.16
N LYS A 44 -18.74 4.57 -0.59
CA LYS A 44 -19.28 3.30 -0.09
C LYS A 44 -18.50 2.79 1.13
N VAL A 45 -17.16 2.78 1.05
CA VAL A 45 -16.32 2.35 2.16
C VAL A 45 -16.48 3.28 3.36
N LYS A 46 -16.56 4.60 3.13
CA LYS A 46 -16.85 5.56 4.20
C LYS A 46 -18.17 5.24 4.91
N ALA A 47 -19.24 4.97 4.16
CA ALA A 47 -20.53 4.63 4.75
C ALA A 47 -20.48 3.33 5.58
N GLU A 48 -19.72 2.32 5.13
CA GLU A 48 -19.48 1.10 5.91
C GLU A 48 -18.73 1.41 7.23
N PHE A 49 -17.73 2.31 7.20
CA PHE A 49 -16.99 2.73 8.38
C PHE A 49 -17.88 3.51 9.36
N ASP A 50 -18.72 4.42 8.84
CA ASP A 50 -19.69 5.17 9.66
C ASP A 50 -20.69 4.22 10.33
N ALA A 51 -21.22 3.24 9.59
CA ALA A 51 -22.13 2.23 10.12
C ALA A 51 -21.49 1.33 11.18
N ALA A 52 -20.18 1.07 11.08
CA ALA A 52 -19.41 0.33 12.06
C ALA A 52 -18.99 1.17 13.28
N GLY A 53 -19.27 2.48 13.30
CA GLY A 53 -18.89 3.39 14.36
C GLY A 53 -17.40 3.75 14.40
N PHE A 54 -16.66 3.57 13.31
CA PHE A 54 -15.25 3.95 13.22
C PHE A 54 -15.10 5.46 13.00
N GLU A 55 -14.21 6.10 13.73
CA GLU A 55 -13.84 7.49 13.50
C GLU A 55 -13.04 7.59 12.20
N ASN A 56 -13.60 8.22 11.18
CA ASN A 56 -12.99 8.30 9.87
C ASN A 56 -13.32 9.57 9.10
N ILE A 57 -12.50 9.91 8.12
CA ILE A 57 -12.81 10.83 7.03
C ILE A 57 -12.42 10.21 5.69
N ALA A 58 -13.05 10.66 4.62
CA ALA A 58 -12.71 10.27 3.25
C ALA A 58 -12.22 11.49 2.46
N VAL A 59 -11.06 11.36 1.84
CA VAL A 59 -10.43 12.40 1.03
C VAL A 59 -10.20 11.85 -0.37
N LYS A 60 -10.97 12.33 -1.36
CA LYS A 60 -10.72 11.98 -2.76
C LYS A 60 -9.43 12.63 -3.26
N GLY A 61 -8.60 11.88 -3.98
CA GLY A 61 -7.39 12.43 -4.61
C GLY A 61 -6.63 11.42 -5.44
N ASN A 62 -5.70 11.92 -6.23
CA ASN A 62 -4.80 11.13 -7.05
C ASN A 62 -3.45 10.97 -6.34
N SER A 63 -3.08 9.73 -5.99
CA SER A 63 -1.80 9.47 -5.32
C SER A 63 -0.58 9.90 -6.14
N ALA A 64 -0.69 9.97 -7.48
CA ALA A 64 0.38 10.47 -8.35
C ALA A 64 0.54 12.00 -8.33
N SER A 65 -0.38 12.74 -7.69
CA SER A 65 -0.33 14.20 -7.54
C SER A 65 0.33 14.59 -6.22
N ARG A 66 1.40 15.38 -6.30
CA ARG A 66 2.04 15.94 -5.10
C ARG A 66 1.06 16.79 -4.29
N GLU A 67 0.31 17.66 -4.97
CA GLU A 67 -0.69 18.54 -4.34
C GLU A 67 -1.74 17.74 -3.57
N ASP A 68 -2.29 16.66 -4.17
CA ASP A 68 -3.29 15.82 -3.53
C ASP A 68 -2.73 15.07 -2.29
N GLN A 69 -1.48 14.61 -2.34
CA GLN A 69 -0.85 13.93 -1.20
C GLN A 69 -0.62 14.89 -0.02
N PHE A 70 -0.20 16.12 -0.28
CA PHE A 70 -0.06 17.13 0.78
C PHE A 70 -1.41 17.55 1.34
N ARG A 71 -2.40 17.82 0.47
CA ARG A 71 -3.77 18.11 0.89
C ARG A 71 -4.40 16.97 1.71
N LEU A 72 -4.10 15.71 1.40
CA LEU A 72 -4.55 14.56 2.17
C LEU A 72 -4.05 14.62 3.63
N VAL A 73 -2.78 14.94 3.83
CA VAL A 73 -2.19 15.12 5.16
C VAL A 73 -2.78 16.34 5.86
N ASP A 74 -2.96 17.46 5.15
CA ASP A 74 -3.55 18.68 5.70
C ASP A 74 -5.00 18.45 6.19
N GLU A 75 -5.82 17.71 5.43
CA GLU A 75 -7.18 17.35 5.86
C GLU A 75 -7.17 16.40 7.07
N ALA A 76 -6.22 15.45 7.13
CA ALA A 76 -6.04 14.60 8.31
C ALA A 76 -5.72 15.41 9.55
N VAL A 77 -4.79 16.35 9.43
CA VAL A 77 -4.38 17.25 10.55
C VAL A 77 -5.51 18.20 10.94
N LYS A 78 -6.22 18.78 10.00
CA LYS A 78 -7.35 19.68 10.25
C LYS A 78 -8.45 19.03 11.08
N VAL A 79 -8.74 17.74 10.81
CA VAL A 79 -9.84 17.04 11.50
C VAL A 79 -9.36 16.32 12.76
N PHE A 80 -8.20 15.67 12.72
CA PHE A 80 -7.73 14.81 13.80
C PHE A 80 -6.49 15.33 14.54
N GLY A 81 -5.87 16.40 14.04
CA GLY A 81 -4.76 17.09 14.71
C GLY A 81 -3.37 16.46 14.48
N ARG A 82 -3.28 15.28 13.86
CA ARG A 82 -2.03 14.54 13.71
C ARG A 82 -2.07 13.48 12.60
N VAL A 83 -0.91 12.93 12.25
CA VAL A 83 -0.75 11.72 11.43
C VAL A 83 0.34 10.85 12.06
N ASP A 84 -0.01 9.65 12.53
CA ASP A 84 0.92 8.72 13.16
C ASP A 84 1.40 7.61 12.25
N VAL A 85 0.50 7.15 11.39
CA VAL A 85 0.76 6.08 10.42
C VAL A 85 0.34 6.56 9.04
N PHE A 86 1.21 6.39 8.05
CA PHE A 86 0.89 6.66 6.66
C PHE A 86 1.19 5.43 5.81
N VAL A 87 0.14 4.84 5.22
CA VAL A 87 0.25 3.66 4.39
C VAL A 87 0.15 4.06 2.92
N ASN A 88 1.28 4.05 2.23
CA ASN A 88 1.36 4.19 0.77
C ASN A 88 0.93 2.87 0.13
N ASN A 89 -0.40 2.63 0.07
CA ASN A 89 -0.95 1.40 -0.48
C ASN A 89 -1.38 1.53 -1.95
N ALA A 90 -1.77 2.72 -2.41
CA ALA A 90 -2.19 2.93 -3.79
C ALA A 90 -1.14 2.39 -4.78
N GLY A 91 -1.59 1.56 -5.72
CA GLY A 91 -0.73 0.96 -6.73
C GLY A 91 -1.54 0.30 -7.83
N VAL A 92 -0.92 0.15 -8.98
CA VAL A 92 -1.51 -0.46 -10.17
C VAL A 92 -0.56 -1.49 -10.77
N GLU A 93 -1.12 -2.52 -11.37
CA GLU A 93 -0.39 -3.50 -12.19
C GLU A 93 -0.05 -2.92 -13.58
N SER A 94 0.93 -3.54 -14.22
CA SER A 94 1.21 -3.44 -15.66
C SER A 94 1.59 -4.83 -16.14
N VAL A 95 0.78 -5.38 -17.02
CA VAL A 95 0.95 -6.73 -17.58
C VAL A 95 0.97 -6.66 -19.09
N GLY A 96 1.99 -7.21 -19.69
CA GLY A 96 2.17 -7.22 -21.14
C GLY A 96 3.62 -7.48 -21.53
N THR A 97 3.86 -7.70 -22.81
CA THR A 97 5.23 -7.89 -23.31
C THR A 97 6.01 -6.57 -23.18
N PHE A 98 7.30 -6.65 -22.95
CA PHE A 98 8.16 -5.46 -22.85
C PHE A 98 8.04 -4.55 -24.09
N LEU A 99 7.95 -5.16 -25.28
CA LEU A 99 7.87 -4.40 -26.54
C LEU A 99 6.50 -3.75 -26.78
N SER A 100 5.45 -4.13 -26.05
CA SER A 100 4.12 -3.50 -26.14
C SER A 100 3.92 -2.32 -25.19
N LEU A 101 4.87 -2.05 -24.28
CA LEU A 101 4.78 -0.92 -23.36
C LEU A 101 4.81 0.40 -24.14
N ASN A 102 3.82 1.25 -23.89
CA ASN A 102 3.74 2.59 -24.45
C ASN A 102 3.95 3.66 -23.36
N GLU A 103 4.21 4.88 -23.80
CA GLU A 103 4.54 5.99 -22.90
C GLU A 103 3.42 6.29 -21.88
N ASN A 104 2.16 6.25 -22.30
CA ASN A 104 1.02 6.50 -21.38
C ASN A 104 0.96 5.46 -20.25
N GLU A 105 1.18 4.19 -20.56
CA GLU A 105 1.21 3.13 -19.56
C GLU A 105 2.42 3.27 -18.63
N ILE A 106 3.58 3.60 -19.17
CA ILE A 106 4.80 3.86 -18.39
C ILE A 106 4.55 5.03 -17.42
N ASP A 107 4.05 6.15 -17.90
CA ASP A 107 3.80 7.34 -17.08
C ASP A 107 2.75 7.08 -16.00
N ARG A 108 1.68 6.35 -16.34
CA ARG A 108 0.63 5.94 -15.39
C ARG A 108 1.21 5.12 -14.25
N VAL A 109 1.98 4.09 -14.57
CA VAL A 109 2.49 3.14 -13.57
C VAL A 109 3.60 3.77 -12.72
N LEU A 110 4.55 4.49 -13.34
CA LEU A 110 5.57 5.25 -12.61
C LEU A 110 4.95 6.34 -11.74
N GLY A 111 3.94 7.03 -12.25
CA GLY A 111 3.21 8.08 -11.54
C GLY A 111 2.60 7.55 -10.24
N ILE A 112 1.86 6.45 -10.31
CA ILE A 112 1.16 5.91 -9.14
C ILE A 112 2.12 5.15 -8.21
N ASN A 113 2.88 4.20 -8.76
CA ASN A 113 3.65 3.26 -7.94
C ASN A 113 4.95 3.86 -7.37
N ILE A 114 5.52 4.89 -8.00
CA ILE A 114 6.77 5.52 -7.55
C ILE A 114 6.51 6.94 -7.05
N LYS A 115 6.05 7.88 -7.91
CA LYS A 115 5.84 9.26 -7.48
C LYS A 115 4.84 9.35 -6.34
N GLY A 116 3.77 8.52 -6.36
CA GLY A 116 2.79 8.45 -5.27
C GLY A 116 3.41 8.09 -3.93
N VAL A 117 4.28 7.08 -3.90
CA VAL A 117 5.01 6.67 -2.68
C VAL A 117 5.97 7.77 -2.22
N ILE A 118 6.68 8.43 -3.14
CA ILE A 118 7.59 9.53 -2.82
C ILE A 118 6.81 10.69 -2.20
N PHE A 119 5.75 11.17 -2.85
CA PHE A 119 4.98 12.33 -2.40
C PHE A 119 4.23 12.04 -1.09
N GLY A 120 3.63 10.84 -0.94
CA GLY A 120 3.00 10.43 0.30
C GLY A 120 3.99 10.36 1.47
N THR A 121 5.18 9.80 1.23
CA THR A 121 6.26 9.76 2.23
C THR A 121 6.73 11.17 2.62
N GLN A 122 6.90 12.09 1.64
CA GLN A 122 7.27 13.48 1.91
C GLN A 122 6.20 14.18 2.76
N ALA A 123 4.94 14.13 2.35
CA ALA A 123 3.84 14.78 3.05
C ALA A 123 3.70 14.27 4.50
N ALA A 124 3.74 12.94 4.67
CA ALA A 124 3.69 12.32 5.99
C ALA A 124 4.88 12.71 6.86
N ALA A 125 6.11 12.61 6.33
CA ALA A 125 7.31 12.93 7.09
C ALA A 125 7.38 14.39 7.51
N GLU A 126 7.01 15.33 6.63
CA GLU A 126 6.96 16.77 6.98
C GLU A 126 5.99 17.05 8.14
N GLN A 127 4.87 16.33 8.22
CA GLN A 127 3.93 16.44 9.33
C GLN A 127 4.44 15.73 10.58
N MET A 128 4.93 14.50 10.46
CA MET A 128 5.42 13.70 11.60
C MET A 128 6.60 14.38 12.32
N LYS A 129 7.45 15.12 11.59
CA LYS A 129 8.55 15.91 12.18
C LYS A 129 8.06 17.04 13.09
N LYS A 130 6.84 17.53 12.93
CA LYS A 130 6.26 18.63 13.71
C LYS A 130 5.54 18.15 14.98
N GLN A 131 5.39 16.84 15.16
CA GLN A 131 4.61 16.26 16.26
C GLN A 131 5.45 15.29 17.10
N GLN A 132 5.00 15.05 18.34
CA GLN A 132 5.67 14.10 19.23
C GLN A 132 5.21 12.67 18.97
N GLY A 133 6.09 11.70 19.29
CA GLY A 133 5.84 10.27 19.15
C GLY A 133 6.64 9.63 18.03
N VAL A 134 6.37 8.36 17.77
CA VAL A 134 6.98 7.61 16.68
C VAL A 134 6.09 7.70 15.46
N GLY A 135 6.61 8.29 14.38
CA GLY A 135 5.94 8.27 13.08
C GLY A 135 6.20 6.94 12.35
N LYS A 136 5.23 6.45 11.59
CA LYS A 136 5.34 5.20 10.82
C LYS A 136 4.87 5.37 9.39
N ILE A 137 5.74 5.08 8.45
CA ILE A 137 5.46 5.08 7.02
C ILE A 137 5.60 3.64 6.52
N ILE A 138 4.55 3.13 5.88
CA ILE A 138 4.47 1.74 5.45
C ILE A 138 4.16 1.71 3.96
N ASN A 139 5.08 1.18 3.16
CA ASN A 139 5.00 1.20 1.70
C ASN A 139 4.53 -0.14 1.14
N ALA A 140 3.62 -0.11 0.16
CA ALA A 140 3.21 -1.30 -0.59
C ALA A 140 4.28 -1.69 -1.61
N CYS A 141 5.13 -2.65 -1.25
CA CYS A 141 6.01 -3.33 -2.18
C CYS A 141 5.26 -4.52 -2.84
N SER A 142 5.92 -5.65 -3.01
CA SER A 142 5.41 -6.92 -3.55
C SER A 142 6.53 -7.96 -3.51
N ILE A 143 6.23 -9.25 -3.68
CA ILE A 143 7.21 -10.25 -4.10
C ILE A 143 7.94 -9.79 -5.37
N ALA A 144 7.25 -9.04 -6.26
CA ALA A 144 7.81 -8.43 -7.46
C ALA A 144 8.86 -7.33 -7.21
N GLY A 145 9.09 -6.94 -5.95
CA GLY A 145 10.23 -6.11 -5.53
C GLY A 145 11.43 -6.93 -5.07
N HIS A 146 11.31 -8.24 -5.03
CA HIS A 146 12.36 -9.20 -4.68
C HIS A 146 12.74 -10.09 -5.85
N GLU A 147 11.79 -10.43 -6.70
CA GLU A 147 11.97 -11.20 -7.93
C GLU A 147 11.38 -10.48 -9.13
N SER A 148 11.80 -10.86 -10.32
CA SER A 148 11.28 -10.33 -11.58
C SER A 148 10.51 -11.41 -12.31
N TYR A 149 9.38 -11.02 -12.88
CA TYR A 149 8.48 -11.94 -13.59
C TYR A 149 8.30 -11.51 -15.04
N GLU A 150 8.29 -12.48 -15.94
CA GLU A 150 7.95 -12.25 -17.34
C GLU A 150 6.57 -11.57 -17.44
N MET A 151 6.40 -10.68 -18.40
CA MET A 151 5.21 -9.86 -18.63
C MET A 151 4.89 -8.81 -17.55
N LEU A 152 5.68 -8.74 -16.48
CA LEU A 152 5.52 -7.79 -15.39
C LEU A 152 6.72 -6.82 -15.27
N SER A 153 7.51 -6.65 -16.33
CA SER A 153 8.79 -5.93 -16.28
C SER A 153 8.69 -4.53 -15.67
N LEU A 154 7.73 -3.72 -16.13
CA LEU A 154 7.51 -2.36 -15.59
C LEU A 154 7.02 -2.40 -14.14
N TYR A 155 6.08 -3.28 -13.82
CA TYR A 155 5.58 -3.45 -12.46
C TYR A 155 6.71 -3.87 -11.50
N CYS A 156 7.50 -4.89 -11.87
CA CYS A 156 8.65 -5.33 -11.08
C CYS A 156 9.65 -4.20 -10.85
N ALA A 157 9.98 -3.43 -11.90
CA ALA A 157 10.87 -2.28 -11.78
C ALA A 157 10.36 -1.26 -10.74
N THR A 158 9.05 -0.96 -10.74
CA THR A 158 8.48 -0.04 -9.73
C THR A 158 8.56 -0.61 -8.32
N LYS A 159 8.35 -1.91 -8.13
CA LYS A 159 8.38 -2.52 -6.80
C LYS A 159 9.81 -2.69 -6.26
N HIS A 160 10.81 -2.95 -7.12
CA HIS A 160 12.22 -2.84 -6.76
C HIS A 160 12.60 -1.40 -6.36
N ALA A 161 12.10 -0.40 -7.08
CA ALA A 161 12.31 1.00 -6.72
C ALA A 161 11.71 1.34 -5.34
N VAL A 162 10.48 0.91 -5.03
CA VAL A 162 9.85 1.09 -3.71
C VAL A 162 10.66 0.42 -2.61
N ARG A 163 11.20 -0.79 -2.85
CA ARG A 163 12.08 -1.48 -1.92
C ARG A 163 13.32 -0.64 -1.61
N SER A 164 14.05 -0.20 -2.63
CA SER A 164 15.24 0.63 -2.48
C SER A 164 14.93 1.96 -1.79
N PHE A 165 13.84 2.61 -2.18
CA PHE A 165 13.35 3.85 -1.59
C PHE A 165 13.04 3.70 -0.09
N THR A 166 12.41 2.59 0.30
CA THR A 166 12.13 2.27 1.71
C THR A 166 13.42 2.19 2.54
N HIS A 167 14.47 1.53 2.02
CA HIS A 167 15.75 1.42 2.71
C HIS A 167 16.44 2.78 2.89
N SER A 168 16.44 3.62 1.85
CA SER A 168 17.10 4.93 1.88
C SER A 168 16.37 5.89 2.81
N THR A 169 15.04 6.00 2.67
CA THR A 169 14.24 6.90 3.50
C THR A 169 14.18 6.49 4.97
N ALA A 170 14.28 5.20 5.28
CA ALA A 170 14.41 4.75 6.66
C ALA A 170 15.67 5.32 7.35
N LYS A 171 16.80 5.39 6.62
CA LYS A 171 18.03 5.99 7.13
C LYS A 171 17.90 7.50 7.32
N GLU A 172 17.32 8.18 6.33
CA GLU A 172 17.16 9.65 6.34
C GLU A 172 16.17 10.13 7.40
N LEU A 173 15.11 9.34 7.68
CA LEU A 173 14.03 9.75 8.57
C LEU A 173 14.20 9.24 10.02
N ALA A 174 15.13 8.32 10.27
CA ALA A 174 15.44 7.81 11.62
C ALA A 174 15.76 8.91 12.65
N PRO A 175 16.55 9.98 12.32
CA PRO A 175 16.82 11.08 13.26
C PRO A 175 15.58 11.84 13.72
N TYR A 176 14.47 11.73 12.97
CA TYR A 176 13.17 12.37 13.30
C TYR A 176 12.22 11.41 14.00
N ASN A 177 12.70 10.27 14.48
CA ASN A 177 11.89 9.24 15.12
C ASN A 177 10.77 8.66 14.21
N ILE A 178 11.04 8.57 12.90
CA ILE A 178 10.13 8.00 11.90
C ILE A 178 10.67 6.65 11.43
N ARG A 179 9.83 5.61 11.52
CA ARG A 179 10.10 4.27 10.98
C ARG A 179 9.52 4.16 9.58
N VAL A 180 10.31 3.65 8.65
CA VAL A 180 9.86 3.41 7.27
C VAL A 180 10.10 1.95 6.93
N ASN A 181 9.01 1.24 6.65
CA ASN A 181 9.02 -0.17 6.28
C ASN A 181 8.15 -0.42 5.05
N ALA A 182 8.28 -1.59 4.46
CA ALA A 182 7.39 -2.02 3.40
C ALA A 182 6.85 -3.43 3.67
N TYR A 183 5.62 -3.67 3.25
CA TYR A 183 5.05 -5.00 3.15
C TYR A 183 5.11 -5.48 1.70
N CYS A 184 5.40 -6.76 1.51
CA CYS A 184 5.61 -7.38 0.21
C CYS A 184 4.63 -8.55 0.05
N PRO A 185 3.38 -8.30 -0.43
CA PRO A 185 2.40 -9.34 -0.66
C PRO A 185 2.86 -10.33 -1.73
N GLY A 186 2.40 -11.57 -1.58
CA GLY A 186 2.40 -12.56 -2.63
C GLY A 186 1.20 -12.45 -3.55
N VAL A 187 0.60 -13.60 -3.86
CA VAL A 187 -0.60 -13.72 -4.70
C VAL A 187 -1.83 -13.57 -3.82
N ALA A 188 -2.37 -12.34 -3.77
CA ALA A 188 -3.53 -12.00 -2.95
C ALA A 188 -4.83 -12.05 -3.77
N ASP A 189 -5.88 -12.63 -3.20
CA ASP A 189 -7.21 -12.72 -3.79
C ASP A 189 -7.88 -11.33 -3.84
N THR A 190 -7.66 -10.64 -4.94
CA THR A 190 -8.12 -9.26 -5.17
C THR A 190 -8.45 -9.05 -6.64
N PRO A 191 -9.27 -8.04 -6.99
CA PRO A 191 -9.57 -7.71 -8.39
C PRO A 191 -8.34 -7.42 -9.27
N MET A 192 -7.19 -7.10 -8.67
CA MET A 192 -5.93 -6.94 -9.40
C MET A 192 -5.51 -8.24 -10.09
N TRP A 193 -5.63 -9.38 -9.41
CA TRP A 193 -5.27 -10.67 -9.97
C TRP A 193 -6.23 -11.15 -11.07
N GLU A 194 -7.50 -10.77 -11.01
CA GLU A 194 -8.44 -11.02 -12.12
C GLU A 194 -7.96 -10.34 -13.41
N ARG A 195 -7.46 -9.09 -13.31
CA ARG A 195 -6.91 -8.35 -14.46
C ARG A 195 -5.58 -8.92 -14.93
N ILE A 196 -4.72 -9.37 -14.01
CA ILE A 196 -3.45 -10.03 -14.34
C ILE A 196 -3.73 -11.32 -15.13
N ASP A 197 -4.63 -12.18 -14.62
CA ASP A 197 -4.98 -13.43 -15.30
C ASP A 197 -5.58 -13.17 -16.68
N ALA A 198 -6.50 -12.20 -16.83
CA ALA A 198 -7.06 -11.80 -18.10
C ALA A 198 -6.00 -11.33 -19.11
N ALA A 199 -4.99 -10.57 -18.65
CA ALA A 199 -3.90 -10.13 -19.52
C ALA A 199 -2.99 -11.31 -19.97
N PHE A 200 -2.77 -12.32 -19.14
CA PHE A 200 -2.08 -13.54 -19.55
C PHE A 200 -2.89 -14.35 -20.57
N VAL A 201 -4.23 -14.40 -20.44
CA VAL A 201 -5.10 -14.98 -21.47
C VAL A 201 -4.91 -14.24 -22.80
N GLU A 202 -4.97 -12.92 -22.79
CA GLU A 202 -4.85 -12.08 -24.00
C GLU A 202 -3.49 -12.19 -24.68
N HIS A 203 -2.40 -12.07 -23.91
CA HIS A 203 -1.06 -11.92 -24.48
C HIS A 203 -0.28 -13.23 -24.62
N LYS A 204 -0.60 -14.27 -23.84
CA LYS A 204 0.07 -15.59 -23.88
C LYS A 204 -0.82 -16.73 -24.35
N GLY A 205 -2.11 -16.48 -24.56
CA GLY A 205 -3.07 -17.54 -24.95
C GLY A 205 -3.36 -18.52 -23.81
N TYR A 206 -3.17 -18.12 -22.55
CA TYR A 206 -3.51 -18.95 -21.41
C TYR A 206 -5.01 -19.23 -21.32
N GLN A 207 -5.36 -20.32 -20.67
CA GLN A 207 -6.75 -20.56 -20.27
C GLN A 207 -7.09 -19.66 -19.07
N PRO A 208 -8.36 -19.26 -18.89
CA PRO A 208 -8.80 -18.53 -17.71
C PRO A 208 -8.37 -19.23 -16.42
N LYS A 209 -7.81 -18.47 -15.47
CA LYS A 209 -7.21 -18.93 -14.21
C LYS A 209 -5.92 -19.74 -14.34
N GLN A 210 -5.36 -19.89 -15.51
CA GLN A 210 -4.10 -20.62 -15.65
C GLN A 210 -2.95 -19.83 -14.97
N ALA A 211 -2.83 -18.53 -15.22
CA ALA A 211 -1.81 -17.72 -14.56
C ALA A 211 -1.97 -17.74 -13.03
N TRP A 212 -3.19 -17.58 -12.54
CA TRP A 212 -3.49 -17.71 -11.12
C TRP A 212 -2.99 -19.04 -10.54
N ASN A 213 -3.31 -20.16 -11.18
CA ASN A 213 -2.94 -21.49 -10.70
C ASN A 213 -1.42 -21.69 -10.73
N GLU A 214 -0.72 -21.19 -11.76
CA GLU A 214 0.73 -21.29 -11.86
C GLU A 214 1.43 -20.49 -10.76
N PHE A 215 0.99 -19.25 -10.53
CA PHE A 215 1.57 -18.39 -9.49
C PHE A 215 1.24 -18.84 -8.05
N THR A 216 0.10 -19.48 -7.82
CA THR A 216 -0.27 -19.97 -6.48
C THR A 216 0.29 -21.33 -6.13
N LYS A 217 0.70 -22.14 -7.12
CA LYS A 217 1.16 -23.53 -6.94
C LYS A 217 2.34 -23.67 -5.96
N GLY A 218 3.21 -22.65 -5.89
CA GLY A 218 4.40 -22.65 -5.04
C GLY A 218 4.17 -22.16 -3.61
N ILE A 219 2.96 -21.76 -3.23
CA ILE A 219 2.68 -21.20 -1.91
C ILE A 219 2.69 -22.30 -0.86
N LEU A 220 3.69 -22.29 0.05
CA LEU A 220 3.85 -23.34 1.09
C LEU A 220 2.71 -23.33 2.11
N ALA A 221 2.07 -22.19 2.34
CA ALA A 221 0.90 -22.08 3.21
C ALA A 221 -0.36 -22.80 2.67
N GLY A 222 -0.32 -23.34 1.44
CA GLY A 222 -1.37 -24.17 0.85
C GLY A 222 -2.62 -23.41 0.42
N ARG A 223 -2.60 -22.07 0.42
CA ARG A 223 -3.69 -21.21 -0.04
C ARG A 223 -3.17 -19.89 -0.59
N SER A 224 -3.97 -19.24 -1.42
CA SER A 224 -3.74 -17.84 -1.79
C SER A 224 -3.85 -16.91 -0.58
N GLN A 225 -3.19 -15.77 -0.67
CA GLN A 225 -3.23 -14.73 0.35
C GLN A 225 -4.61 -14.04 0.36
N GLN A 226 -5.16 -13.86 1.55
CA GLN A 226 -6.35 -13.02 1.74
C GLN A 226 -5.93 -11.59 2.11
N PRO A 227 -6.74 -10.56 1.80
CA PRO A 227 -6.45 -9.18 2.16
C PRO A 227 -6.16 -8.98 3.66
N GLU A 228 -6.78 -9.77 4.51
CA GLU A 228 -6.60 -9.76 5.97
C GLU A 228 -5.20 -10.20 6.40
N ASP A 229 -4.55 -11.10 5.66
CA ASP A 229 -3.17 -11.53 5.95
C ASP A 229 -2.21 -10.34 5.84
N VAL A 230 -2.41 -9.49 4.82
CA VAL A 230 -1.65 -8.25 4.62
C VAL A 230 -2.00 -7.22 5.70
N ALA A 231 -3.29 -7.05 5.97
CA ALA A 231 -3.76 -6.10 6.97
C ALA A 231 -3.20 -6.41 8.37
N ASN A 232 -3.04 -7.71 8.72
CA ASN A 232 -2.44 -8.14 9.97
C ASN A 232 -0.96 -7.71 10.09
N LEU A 233 -0.16 -7.85 9.02
CA LEU A 233 1.23 -7.38 9.02
C LEU A 233 1.30 -5.86 9.12
N VAL A 234 0.46 -5.13 8.38
CA VAL A 234 0.42 -3.66 8.43
C VAL A 234 0.00 -3.17 9.82
N SER A 235 -0.96 -3.82 10.46
CA SER A 235 -1.37 -3.57 11.84
C SER A 235 -0.19 -3.73 12.82
N PHE A 236 0.56 -4.82 12.71
CA PHE A 236 1.77 -5.01 13.51
C PHE A 236 2.80 -3.91 13.26
N LEU A 237 3.09 -3.58 11.99
CA LEU A 237 4.05 -2.51 11.66
C LEU A 237 3.59 -1.13 12.13
N ALA A 238 2.27 -0.90 12.27
CA ALA A 238 1.68 0.32 12.78
C ALA A 238 1.69 0.39 14.33
N SER A 239 1.83 -0.74 15.02
CA SER A 239 1.80 -0.85 16.49
C SER A 239 3.13 -0.45 17.14
N GLU A 240 3.14 -0.26 18.44
CA GLU A 240 4.35 0.01 19.24
C GLU A 240 5.30 -1.19 19.27
N ASP A 241 4.79 -2.41 19.10
CA ASP A 241 5.60 -3.64 19.05
C ASP A 241 6.62 -3.63 17.90
N ALA A 242 6.38 -2.81 16.86
CA ALA A 242 7.28 -2.64 15.73
C ALA A 242 8.20 -1.40 15.83
N ASP A 243 8.32 -0.75 16.98
CA ASP A 243 9.12 0.49 17.12
C ASP A 243 10.63 0.28 16.88
N TYR A 244 11.11 -0.94 17.02
CA TYR A 244 12.51 -1.27 16.72
C TYR A 244 12.73 -1.81 15.30
N ILE A 245 11.68 -1.80 14.45
CA ILE A 245 11.74 -2.26 13.06
C ILE A 245 11.69 -1.06 12.12
N THR A 246 12.76 -0.87 11.34
CA THR A 246 12.82 0.15 10.29
C THR A 246 13.72 -0.29 9.13
N GLY A 247 13.42 0.16 7.93
CA GLY A 247 14.16 -0.19 6.72
C GLY A 247 13.93 -1.63 6.26
N GLN A 248 12.85 -2.29 6.70
CA GLN A 248 12.55 -3.67 6.31
C GLN A 248 11.52 -3.72 5.17
N THR A 249 11.68 -4.73 4.33
CA THR A 249 10.75 -5.06 3.25
C THR A 249 10.28 -6.49 3.47
N ILE A 250 9.18 -6.63 4.21
CA ILE A 250 8.76 -7.92 4.79
C ILE A 250 7.86 -8.66 3.83
N LEU A 251 8.31 -9.85 3.41
CA LEU A 251 7.51 -10.78 2.62
C LEU A 251 6.34 -11.31 3.47
N THR A 252 5.14 -11.23 2.92
CA THR A 252 3.92 -11.85 3.46
C THR A 252 3.24 -12.57 2.30
N ASP A 253 3.77 -13.74 1.93
CA ASP A 253 3.48 -14.43 0.68
C ASP A 253 3.23 -15.94 0.85
N GLY A 254 3.11 -16.39 2.09
CA GLY A 254 2.88 -17.80 2.41
C GLY A 254 4.07 -18.71 2.08
N GLY A 255 5.28 -18.16 2.01
CA GLY A 255 6.49 -18.90 1.69
C GLY A 255 6.67 -19.16 0.20
N LEU A 256 6.22 -18.23 -0.64
CA LEU A 256 6.40 -18.31 -2.10
C LEU A 256 7.81 -17.86 -2.53
N VAL A 257 8.34 -16.81 -1.89
CA VAL A 257 9.65 -16.22 -2.19
C VAL A 257 10.51 -16.14 -0.93
N PHE A 258 11.79 -16.49 -1.05
CA PHE A 258 12.78 -16.44 0.05
C PHE A 258 13.92 -15.49 -0.32
N ARG A 259 14.10 -14.41 0.45
CA ARG A 259 15.16 -13.40 0.23
C ARG A 259 15.63 -12.78 1.56
#